data_801e366e3e7e026700ead0cefa475c59
#
_entry.id   801e366e3e7e026700ead0cefa475c59
#
_cell.length_a   1.000
_cell.length_b   1.000
_cell.length_c   1.000
_cell.angle_alpha   90.00
_cell.angle_beta   90.00
_cell.angle_gamma   90.00
#
_symmetry.space_group_name_H-M   'P 1'
#
loop_
_entity.id
_entity.type
_entity.pdbx_description
1 polymer ?
#
loop_
_entity_poly.entity_id
_entity_poly.type
_entity_poly.pdbx_seq_one_letter_code
_entity_poly.pdbx_strand_id
1 'polypeptide(L)' 'MAIDYCKIDKFLATKKGKIITPSMLAHGIGVERIYGGTMAKLMRDNQITKCEAEGFYRVNGVKERG' A
#
# COMPACT_ATOMS: atom_id res chain seq x y z
N MET A 1 -3.34 5.34 -16.80
CA MET A 1 -3.94 4.04 -16.48
C MET A 1 -4.36 4.00 -15.01
N ALA A 2 -5.52 3.42 -14.76
CA ALA A 2 -5.98 3.24 -13.39
C ALA A 2 -5.19 2.13 -12.70
N ILE A 3 -4.82 2.34 -11.45
CA ILE A 3 -4.15 1.31 -10.65
C ILE A 3 -5.19 0.29 -10.17
N ASP A 4 -4.77 -0.97 -10.09
CA ASP A 4 -5.66 -2.04 -9.66
C ASP A 4 -5.61 -2.18 -8.13
N TYR A 5 -6.60 -1.62 -7.45
CA TYR A 5 -6.68 -1.69 -5.99
C TYR A 5 -6.93 -3.10 -5.46
N CYS A 6 -7.49 -3.99 -6.28
CA CYS A 6 -7.65 -5.38 -5.87
C CYS A 6 -6.28 -6.06 -5.69
N LYS A 7 -5.35 -5.77 -6.60
CA LYS A 7 -3.98 -6.28 -6.47
C LYS A 7 -3.28 -5.69 -5.26
N ILE A 8 -3.50 -4.40 -5.00
CA ILE A 8 -2.94 -3.75 -3.82
C ILE A 8 -3.48 -4.42 -2.55
N ASP A 9 -4.79 -4.61 -2.48
CA ASP A 9 -5.42 -5.25 -1.32
C ASP A 9 -4.83 -6.64 -1.06
N LYS A 10 -4.65 -7.45 -2.11
CA LYS A 10 -4.06 -8.77 -1.99
C LYS A 10 -2.62 -8.70 -1.48
N PHE A 11 -1.84 -7.77 -2.02
CA PHE A 11 -0.46 -7.58 -1.58
C PHE A 11 -0.40 -7.18 -0.11
N LEU A 12 -1.22 -6.21 0.29
CA LEU A 12 -1.25 -5.74 1.67
C LEU A 12 -1.70 -6.84 2.63
N ALA A 13 -2.63 -7.69 2.21
CA ALA A 13 -3.08 -8.81 3.03
C ALA A 13 -1.91 -9.75 3.37
N THR A 14 -0.98 -9.95 2.43
CA THR A 14 0.20 -10.81 2.67
C THR A 14 1.27 -10.12 3.51
N LYS A 15 1.18 -8.80 3.68
CA LYS A 15 2.19 -8.01 4.38
C LYS A 15 1.65 -7.36 5.66
N LYS A 16 0.51 -7.80 6.13
CA LYS A 16 -0.10 -7.24 7.35
C LYS A 16 0.89 -7.23 8.51
N GLY A 17 1.04 -6.07 9.15
CA GLY A 17 1.96 -5.89 10.27
C GLY A 17 3.41 -5.69 9.88
N LYS A 18 3.72 -5.72 8.60
CA LYS A 18 5.08 -5.55 8.10
C LYS A 18 5.29 -4.13 7.57
N ILE A 19 6.57 -3.76 7.42
CA ILE A 19 6.96 -2.46 6.87
C ILE A 19 7.23 -2.64 5.38
N ILE A 20 6.67 -1.74 4.57
CA ILE A 20 6.88 -1.75 3.12
C ILE A 20 7.28 -0.36 2.63
N THR A 21 7.82 -0.31 1.42
CA THR A 21 8.11 0.94 0.71
C THR A 21 7.21 1.01 -0.53
N PRO A 22 7.00 2.20 -1.11
CA PRO A 22 6.25 2.30 -2.38
C PRO A 22 6.87 1.43 -3.48
N SER A 23 8.19 1.30 -3.50
CA SER A 23 8.89 0.46 -4.46
C SER A 23 8.51 -1.02 -4.30
N MET A 24 8.43 -1.49 -3.07
CA MET A 24 8.01 -2.86 -2.78
C MET A 24 6.58 -3.10 -3.25
N LEU A 25 5.69 -2.15 -3.01
CA LEU A 25 4.31 -2.25 -3.44
C LEU A 25 4.22 -2.29 -4.97
N ALA A 26 4.94 -1.40 -5.64
CA ALA A 26 4.97 -1.35 -7.11
C ALA A 26 5.43 -2.68 -7.68
N HIS A 27 6.51 -3.23 -7.14
CA HIS A 27 7.04 -4.51 -7.58
C HIS A 27 6.04 -5.64 -7.32
N GLY A 28 5.40 -5.60 -6.15
CA GLY A 28 4.45 -6.64 -5.75
C GLY A 28 3.20 -6.72 -6.63
N ILE A 29 2.77 -5.59 -7.17
CA ILE A 29 1.57 -5.56 -8.04
C ILE A 29 1.93 -5.45 -9.54
N GLY A 30 3.22 -5.45 -9.86
CA GLY A 30 3.67 -5.49 -11.25
C GLY A 30 3.59 -4.16 -12.02
N VAL A 31 3.73 -3.04 -11.30
CA VAL A 31 3.78 -1.71 -11.95
C VAL A 31 5.15 -1.08 -11.76
N GLU A 32 5.46 -0.07 -12.57
CA GLU A 32 6.77 0.58 -12.50
C GLU A 32 6.96 1.40 -11.22
N ARG A 33 5.91 2.09 -10.78
CA ARG A 33 5.98 2.95 -9.60
C ARG A 33 4.61 3.19 -9.02
N ILE A 34 4.59 3.59 -7.77
CA ILE A 34 3.37 4.01 -7.08
C ILE A 34 3.43 5.53 -6.90
N TYR A 35 2.41 6.22 -7.34
CA TYR A 35 2.34 7.67 -7.22
C TYR A 35 1.86 8.09 -5.83
N GLY A 36 2.19 9.31 -5.44
CA GLY A 36 1.84 9.84 -4.13
C GLY A 36 0.34 9.84 -3.85
N GLY A 37 -0.48 10.05 -4.89
CA GLY A 37 -1.94 10.01 -4.73
C GLY A 37 -2.46 8.64 -4.28
N THR A 38 -1.85 7.57 -4.79
CA THR A 38 -2.21 6.21 -4.38
C THR A 38 -1.83 5.97 -2.91
N MET A 39 -0.62 6.39 -2.53
CA MET A 39 -0.17 6.25 -1.14
C MET A 39 -1.07 7.05 -0.20
N ALA A 40 -1.44 8.27 -0.60
CA ALA A 40 -2.33 9.12 0.19
C ALA A 40 -3.70 8.47 0.39
N LYS A 41 -4.23 7.83 -0.66
CA LYS A 41 -5.51 7.14 -0.57
C LYS A 41 -5.44 5.95 0.40
N LEU A 42 -4.36 5.17 0.32
CA LEU A 42 -4.17 4.02 1.23
C LEU A 42 -4.06 4.49 2.69
N MET A 43 -3.38 5.61 2.93
CA MET A 43 -3.30 6.17 4.27
C MET A 43 -4.65 6.68 4.75
N ARG A 44 -5.42 7.31 3.86
CA ARG A 44 -6.76 7.81 4.17
C ARG A 44 -7.69 6.66 4.55
N ASP A 45 -7.57 5.53 3.85
CA ASP A 45 -8.37 4.34 4.12
C ASP A 45 -7.84 3.53 5.31
N ASN A 46 -6.78 4.02 5.94
CA ASN A 46 -6.14 3.39 7.10
C ASN A 46 -5.57 2.00 6.80
N GLN A 47 -5.25 1.75 5.55
CA GLN A 47 -4.63 0.49 5.13
C GLN A 47 -3.14 0.46 5.43
N ILE A 48 -2.49 1.64 5.39
CA ILE A 48 -1.08 1.80 5.75
C ILE A 48 -0.92 3.02 6.65
N THR A 49 0.16 3.02 7.45
CA THR A 49 0.51 4.14 8.31
C THR A 49 1.94 4.54 8.04
N LYS A 50 2.18 5.82 7.81
CA LYS A 50 3.53 6.33 7.57
C LYS A 50 4.38 6.14 8.83
N CYS A 51 5.58 5.58 8.65
CA CYS A 51 6.54 5.40 9.73
C CYS A 51 7.33 6.67 9.97
N GLU A 52 8.08 6.73 11.07
CA GLU A 52 8.97 7.85 11.37
C GLU A 52 10.03 8.01 10.30
N ALA A 53 10.56 6.89 9.80
CA ALA A 53 11.52 6.91 8.70
C ALA A 53 10.77 7.23 7.41
N GLU A 54 11.24 8.26 6.71
CA GLU A 54 10.63 8.69 5.46
C GLU A 54 10.72 7.59 4.41
N GLY A 55 9.64 7.38 3.68
CA GLY A 55 9.57 6.37 2.64
C GLY A 55 9.18 4.98 3.12
N PHE A 56 8.95 4.81 4.42
CA PHE A 56 8.54 3.52 4.98
C PHE A 56 7.12 3.60 5.53
N TYR A 57 6.37 2.53 5.32
CA TYR A 57 4.97 2.46 5.74
C TYR A 57 4.68 1.11 6.38
N ARG A 58 3.92 1.13 7.46
CA ARG A 58 3.49 -0.10 8.10
C ARG A 58 2.12 -0.49 7.55
N VAL A 59 1.97 -1.76 7.20
CA VAL A 59 0.71 -2.28 6.67
C VAL A 59 -0.22 -2.62 7.82
N ASN A 60 -1.37 -1.94 7.87
CA ASN A 60 -2.41 -2.20 8.87
C ASN A 60 -3.32 -3.33 8.45
N GLY A 61 -3.46 -3.55 7.15
CA GLY A 61 -4.32 -4.57 6.60
C GLY A 61 -5.07 -4.04 5.39
N VAL A 62 -6.14 -4.71 5.01
CA VAL A 62 -6.97 -4.28 3.91
C VAL A 62 -8.25 -3.64 4.45
N LYS A 63 -8.82 -2.72 3.67
CA LYS A 63 -10.08 -2.09 4.01
C LYS A 63 -11.19 -3.12 3.86
N GLU A 64 -11.99 -3.27 4.90
CA GLU A 64 -13.16 -4.13 4.81
C GLU A 64 -14.22 -3.46 3.94
N ARG A 65 -14.69 -4.20 2.98
CA ARG A 65 -15.75 -3.76 2.08
C ARG A 65 -16.94 -4.66 2.32
N GLY A 66 -17.75 -4.21 3.22
CA GLY A 66 -18.91 -4.96 3.65
C GLY A 66 -20.05 -4.91 2.68
#